data_f1fc3a6099365a856ccf8a078bee9d06
#
_entry.id   f1fc3a6099365a856ccf8a078bee9d06
#
_cell.length_a   1.000
_cell.length_b   1.000
_cell.length_c   1.000
_cell.angle_alpha   90.00
_cell.angle_beta   90.00
_cell.angle_gamma   90.00
#
_symmetry.space_group_name_H-M   'P 1'
#
loop_
_entity.id
_entity.type
_entity.pdbx_description
1 polymer ?
#
loop_
_entity_poly.entity_id
_entity_poly.type
_entity_poly.pdbx_seq_one_letter_code
_entity_poly.pdbx_strand_id
1 'polypeptide(L)'
;RDYSNRLIKKIAQEERQRIEIWAGAITYKTQIINETERFFDSIRIEEGNQAAIFAKAVKKVTEASLYEDITFYQDIISANKTVPTIIVSPNGNIDAAINVPDEVLAMRNIREMGDAIHDYDSLKLPYYHRDYVVIYYKNSRIYGDFRDMIDNLLESFFQETVINSASVPVII
;
A
#
# COMPACT_ATOMS: atom_id res chain seq x y z
N ARG A 1 12.72 -33.86 -50.49
CA ARG A 1 13.51 -34.02 -49.24
C ARG A 1 14.08 -32.69 -48.74
N ASP A 2 14.49 -31.81 -49.62
CA ASP A 2 15.07 -30.48 -49.27
C ASP A 2 13.99 -29.49 -48.79
N TYR A 3 12.80 -29.49 -49.37
CA TYR A 3 11.68 -28.63 -49.01
C TYR A 3 11.14 -28.94 -47.62
N SER A 4 10.98 -30.20 -47.24
CA SER A 4 10.53 -30.64 -45.92
C SER A 4 11.51 -30.22 -44.83
N ASN A 5 12.83 -30.31 -45.10
CA ASN A 5 13.87 -29.90 -44.16
C ASN A 5 13.88 -28.38 -43.93
N ARG A 6 13.64 -27.59 -44.99
CA ARG A 6 13.52 -26.13 -44.87
C ARG A 6 12.29 -25.72 -44.08
N LEU A 7 11.16 -26.40 -44.30
CA LEU A 7 9.93 -26.13 -43.56
C LEU A 7 10.08 -26.46 -42.07
N ILE A 8 10.67 -27.60 -41.72
CA ILE A 8 10.94 -28.00 -40.34
C ILE A 8 11.89 -26.97 -39.67
N LYS A 9 12.95 -26.52 -40.35
CA LYS A 9 13.81 -25.50 -39.78
C LYS A 9 13.12 -24.17 -39.57
N LYS A 10 12.23 -23.76 -40.45
CA LYS A 10 11.46 -22.53 -40.32
C LYS A 10 10.49 -22.59 -39.13
N ILE A 11 9.76 -23.70 -39.02
CA ILE A 11 8.83 -23.92 -37.86
C ILE A 11 9.62 -23.92 -36.55
N ALA A 12 10.74 -24.63 -36.48
CA ALA A 12 11.58 -24.65 -35.27
C ALA A 12 12.14 -23.27 -34.91
N GLN A 13 12.43 -22.43 -35.88
CA GLN A 13 12.91 -21.07 -35.66
C GLN A 13 11.77 -20.16 -35.18
N GLU A 14 10.57 -20.27 -35.74
CA GLU A 14 9.38 -19.54 -35.29
C GLU A 14 8.97 -19.92 -33.87
N GLU A 15 8.99 -21.22 -33.55
CA GLU A 15 8.74 -21.72 -32.18
C GLU A 15 9.77 -21.16 -31.18
N ARG A 16 11.04 -21.13 -31.54
CA ARG A 16 12.09 -20.57 -30.68
C ARG A 16 11.88 -19.08 -30.43
N GLN A 17 11.54 -18.31 -31.46
CA GLN A 17 11.24 -16.88 -31.33
C GLN A 17 10.03 -16.64 -30.42
N ARG A 18 8.97 -17.46 -30.53
CA ARG A 18 7.84 -17.37 -29.62
C ARG A 18 8.23 -17.60 -28.17
N ILE A 19 9.03 -18.63 -27.91
CA ILE A 19 9.50 -18.96 -26.56
C ILE A 19 10.36 -17.80 -26.00
N GLU A 20 11.24 -17.20 -26.81
CA GLU A 20 12.07 -16.07 -26.41
C GLU A 20 11.23 -14.82 -26.09
N ILE A 21 10.22 -14.50 -26.89
CA ILE A 21 9.30 -13.39 -26.65
C ILE A 21 8.50 -13.64 -25.34
N TRP A 22 8.00 -14.84 -25.17
CA TRP A 22 7.22 -15.21 -23.99
C TRP A 22 8.06 -15.19 -22.71
N ALA A 23 9.27 -15.74 -22.75
CA ALA A 23 10.23 -15.69 -21.64
C ALA A 23 10.62 -14.24 -21.29
N GLY A 24 10.85 -13.41 -22.30
CA GLY A 24 11.11 -11.97 -22.12
C GLY A 24 9.93 -11.24 -21.46
N ALA A 25 8.70 -11.53 -21.89
CA ALA A 25 7.50 -10.95 -21.31
C ALA A 25 7.31 -11.33 -19.82
N ILE A 26 7.58 -12.61 -19.47
CA ILE A 26 7.52 -13.07 -18.06
C ILE A 26 8.58 -12.36 -17.22
N THR A 27 9.82 -12.28 -17.71
CA THR A 27 10.91 -11.58 -17.00
C THR A 27 10.56 -10.12 -16.75
N TYR A 28 10.04 -9.45 -17.77
CA TYR A 28 9.61 -8.05 -17.66
C TYR A 28 8.44 -7.89 -16.67
N LYS A 29 7.46 -8.81 -16.70
CA LYS A 29 6.37 -8.86 -15.72
C LYS A 29 6.90 -8.91 -14.29
N THR A 30 7.81 -9.84 -14.02
CA THR A 30 8.39 -10.01 -12.69
C THR A 30 9.12 -8.73 -12.23
N GLN A 31 9.85 -8.08 -13.13
CA GLN A 31 10.52 -6.83 -12.80
C GLN A 31 9.54 -5.72 -12.46
N ILE A 32 8.49 -5.52 -13.27
CA ILE A 32 7.46 -4.50 -13.00
C ILE A 32 6.74 -4.77 -11.68
N ILE A 33 6.38 -6.02 -11.39
CA ILE A 33 5.75 -6.38 -10.11
C ILE A 33 6.67 -6.02 -8.94
N ASN A 34 7.94 -6.38 -8.99
CA ASN A 34 8.90 -6.08 -7.94
C ASN A 34 9.09 -4.58 -7.72
N GLU A 35 9.15 -3.80 -8.80
CA GLU A 35 9.28 -2.35 -8.73
C GLU A 35 8.02 -1.69 -8.17
N THR A 36 6.86 -2.18 -8.57
CA THR A 36 5.55 -1.74 -8.06
C THR A 36 5.41 -2.03 -6.55
N GLU A 37 5.79 -3.23 -6.11
CA GLU A 37 5.77 -3.56 -4.67
C GLU A 37 6.70 -2.66 -3.86
N ARG A 38 7.92 -2.39 -4.34
CA ARG A 38 8.84 -1.45 -3.67
C ARG A 38 8.26 -0.04 -3.56
N PHE A 39 7.57 0.41 -4.61
CA PHE A 39 6.92 1.71 -4.61
C PHE A 39 5.81 1.77 -3.55
N PHE A 40 4.95 0.76 -3.49
CA PHE A 40 3.89 0.69 -2.48
C PHE A 40 4.42 0.53 -1.06
N ASP A 41 5.51 -0.23 -0.87
CA ASP A 41 6.19 -0.32 0.42
C ASP A 41 6.71 1.05 0.87
N SER A 42 7.26 1.85 -0.04
CA SER A 42 7.72 3.20 0.26
C SER A 42 6.58 4.12 0.69
N ILE A 43 5.42 4.04 0.03
CA ILE A 43 4.23 4.81 0.42
C ILE A 43 3.75 4.39 1.81
N ARG A 44 3.70 3.08 2.08
CA ARG A 44 3.28 2.55 3.39
C ARG A 44 4.18 3.05 4.53
N ILE A 45 5.49 3.06 4.31
CA ILE A 45 6.45 3.61 5.28
C ILE A 45 6.18 5.09 5.51
N GLU A 46 5.95 5.87 4.45
CA GLU A 46 5.67 7.30 4.55
C GLU A 46 4.36 7.57 5.28
N GLU A 47 3.30 6.83 5.00
CA GLU A 47 2.03 6.94 5.72
C GLU A 47 2.19 6.59 7.22
N GLY A 48 3.00 5.58 7.55
CA GLY A 48 3.37 5.27 8.93
C GLY A 48 4.10 6.41 9.62
N ASN A 49 5.04 7.07 8.93
CA ASN A 49 5.73 8.25 9.42
C ASN A 49 4.75 9.41 9.67
N GLN A 50 3.81 9.64 8.76
CA GLN A 50 2.78 10.68 8.93
C GLN A 50 1.90 10.40 10.16
N ALA A 51 1.49 9.14 10.37
CA ALA A 51 0.74 8.74 11.55
C ALA A 51 1.53 8.99 12.85
N ALA A 52 2.84 8.70 12.85
CA ALA A 52 3.71 8.95 13.99
C ALA A 52 3.88 10.44 14.29
N ILE A 53 4.06 11.27 13.26
CA ILE A 53 4.18 12.72 13.37
C ILE A 53 2.87 13.31 13.92
N PHE A 54 1.74 12.89 13.38
CA PHE A 54 0.40 13.26 13.86
C PHE A 54 0.24 12.97 15.36
N ALA A 55 0.57 11.75 15.78
CA ALA A 55 0.44 11.35 17.17
C ALA A 55 1.35 12.14 18.12
N LYS A 56 2.59 12.43 17.69
CA LYS A 56 3.51 13.30 18.45
C LYS A 56 2.94 14.72 18.59
N ALA A 57 2.32 15.25 17.54
CA ALA A 57 1.70 16.57 17.58
C ALA A 57 0.49 16.59 18.53
N VAL A 58 -0.39 15.57 18.46
CA VAL A 58 -1.52 15.43 19.40
C VAL A 58 -1.02 15.37 20.84
N LYS A 59 0.02 14.56 21.11
CA LYS A 59 0.61 14.46 22.44
C LYS A 59 1.09 15.83 22.93
N LYS A 60 1.80 16.59 22.08
CA LYS A 60 2.29 17.91 22.44
C LYS A 60 1.18 18.90 22.74
N VAL A 61 0.10 18.89 21.98
CA VAL A 61 -1.10 19.71 22.25
C VAL A 61 -1.75 19.33 23.57
N THR A 62 -1.84 18.04 23.88
CA THR A 62 -2.46 17.54 25.11
C THR A 62 -1.64 17.88 26.36
N GLU A 63 -0.32 17.91 26.25
CA GLU A 63 0.62 18.22 27.34
C GLU A 63 0.93 19.71 27.47
N ALA A 64 0.51 20.55 26.53
CA ALA A 64 0.82 21.96 26.49
C ALA A 64 0.22 22.74 27.66
N SER A 65 0.97 23.69 28.21
CA SER A 65 0.48 24.65 29.18
C SER A 65 -0.41 25.72 28.53
N LEU A 66 -1.21 26.42 29.33
CA LEU A 66 -2.12 27.48 28.86
C LEU A 66 -1.42 28.64 28.11
N TYR A 67 -0.10 28.79 28.30
CA TYR A 67 0.71 29.88 27.70
C TYR A 67 1.64 29.43 26.58
N GLU A 68 1.59 28.11 26.23
CA GLU A 68 2.44 27.56 25.19
C GLU A 68 1.78 27.76 23.81
N ASP A 69 2.56 28.22 22.83
CA ASP A 69 2.09 28.32 21.45
C ASP A 69 2.04 26.93 20.80
N ILE A 70 0.84 26.47 20.54
CA ILE A 70 0.56 25.15 19.95
C ILE A 70 0.23 25.22 18.46
N THR A 71 0.29 26.40 17.85
CA THR A 71 -0.12 26.62 16.45
C THR A 71 0.58 25.66 15.50
N PHE A 72 1.90 25.47 15.65
CA PHE A 72 2.67 24.55 14.83
C PHE A 72 2.16 23.10 14.92
N TYR A 73 1.81 22.63 16.11
CA TYR A 73 1.29 21.26 16.29
C TYR A 73 -0.13 21.12 15.74
N GLN A 74 -0.95 22.15 15.85
CA GLN A 74 -2.28 22.18 15.23
C GLN A 74 -2.21 22.12 13.70
N ASP A 75 -1.24 22.78 13.09
CA ASP A 75 -0.98 22.72 11.65
C ASP A 75 -0.60 21.30 11.22
N ILE A 76 0.28 20.63 11.97
CA ILE A 76 0.63 19.22 11.72
C ILE A 76 -0.60 18.31 11.82
N ILE A 77 -1.41 18.47 12.86
CA ILE A 77 -2.65 17.67 13.05
C ILE A 77 -3.59 17.86 11.86
N SER A 78 -3.74 19.11 11.41
CA SER A 78 -4.61 19.47 10.29
C SER A 78 -4.08 19.00 8.92
N ALA A 79 -2.77 18.72 8.82
CA ALA A 79 -2.14 18.26 7.59
C ALA A 79 -2.43 16.79 7.28
N ASN A 80 -2.72 15.96 8.28
CA ASN A 80 -3.09 14.55 8.05
C ASN A 80 -4.55 14.46 7.57
N LYS A 81 -4.75 14.51 6.25
CA LYS A 81 -6.10 14.49 5.63
C LYS A 81 -6.50 13.12 5.08
N THR A 82 -5.59 12.16 5.03
CA THR A 82 -5.84 10.93 4.27
C THR A 82 -5.51 9.64 5.02
N VAL A 83 -4.54 9.66 5.94
CA VAL A 83 -4.11 8.47 6.65
C VAL A 83 -5.00 8.22 7.87
N PRO A 84 -5.79 7.13 7.90
CA PRO A 84 -6.57 6.75 9.06
C PRO A 84 -5.66 6.50 10.25
N THR A 85 -5.87 7.20 11.35
CA THR A 85 -5.01 7.13 12.54
C THR A 85 -5.84 7.17 13.80
N ILE A 86 -5.55 6.25 14.75
CA ILE A 86 -6.21 6.14 16.06
C ILE A 86 -5.11 6.16 17.13
N ILE A 87 -5.20 7.05 18.08
CA ILE A 87 -4.29 7.16 19.23
C ILE A 87 -4.96 6.55 20.44
N VAL A 88 -4.28 5.59 21.05
CA VAL A 88 -4.80 4.81 22.18
C VAL A 88 -3.87 4.96 23.38
N SER A 89 -4.41 5.42 24.48
CA SER A 89 -3.72 5.55 25.75
C SER A 89 -3.40 4.18 26.39
N PRO A 90 -2.50 4.12 27.40
CA PRO A 90 -2.09 2.86 28.02
C PRO A 90 -3.24 2.03 28.62
N ASN A 91 -4.34 2.65 28.99
CA ASN A 91 -5.54 1.98 29.51
C ASN A 91 -6.49 1.46 28.41
N GLY A 92 -6.14 1.65 27.13
CA GLY A 92 -6.93 1.21 25.98
C GLY A 92 -8.00 2.19 25.51
N ASN A 93 -8.09 3.38 26.11
CA ASN A 93 -9.03 4.40 25.65
C ASN A 93 -8.53 5.07 24.37
N ILE A 94 -9.47 5.42 23.49
CA ILE A 94 -9.19 6.18 22.27
C ILE A 94 -9.11 7.66 22.64
N ASP A 95 -7.91 8.22 22.58
CA ASP A 95 -7.67 9.63 22.91
C ASP A 95 -7.92 10.55 21.71
N ALA A 96 -7.63 10.05 20.49
CA ALA A 96 -7.91 10.75 19.24
C ALA A 96 -8.06 9.75 18.10
N ALA A 97 -8.90 10.10 17.13
CA ALA A 97 -9.03 9.37 15.88
C ALA A 97 -9.30 10.35 14.73
N ILE A 98 -8.70 10.11 13.58
CA ILE A 98 -8.84 10.95 12.39
C ILE A 98 -8.88 10.09 11.12
N ASN A 99 -9.62 10.52 10.11
CA ASN A 99 -9.79 9.86 8.82
C ASN A 99 -10.29 8.41 8.93
N VAL A 100 -11.05 8.11 9.98
CA VAL A 100 -11.67 6.81 10.25
C VAL A 100 -13.17 6.89 10.03
N PRO A 101 -13.87 5.75 9.84
CA PRO A 101 -15.33 5.72 9.74
C PRO A 101 -16.00 6.29 10.98
N ASP A 102 -17.23 6.81 10.82
CA ASP A 102 -18.01 7.42 11.92
C ASP A 102 -18.26 6.44 13.07
N GLU A 103 -18.39 5.15 12.77
CA GLU A 103 -18.54 4.10 13.79
C GLU A 103 -17.32 4.04 14.72
N VAL A 104 -16.12 4.22 14.16
CA VAL A 104 -14.86 4.22 14.94
C VAL A 104 -14.73 5.52 15.75
N LEU A 105 -15.19 6.66 15.20
CA LEU A 105 -15.21 7.93 15.92
C LEU A 105 -16.13 7.90 17.15
N ALA A 106 -17.16 7.07 17.13
CA ALA A 106 -18.10 6.91 18.26
C ALA A 106 -17.54 6.00 19.38
N MET A 107 -16.51 5.21 19.11
CA MET A 107 -15.90 4.29 20.07
C MET A 107 -15.07 5.04 21.11
N ARG A 108 -15.05 4.53 22.32
CA ARG A 108 -14.27 5.10 23.43
C ARG A 108 -13.07 4.24 23.81
N ASN A 109 -13.13 2.95 23.52
CA ASN A 109 -12.08 2.00 23.83
C ASN A 109 -11.75 1.15 22.61
N ILE A 110 -10.46 0.88 22.42
CA ILE A 110 -9.96 0.12 21.26
C ILE A 110 -10.56 -1.29 21.16
N ARG A 111 -10.96 -1.87 22.29
CA ARG A 111 -11.60 -3.19 22.33
C ARG A 111 -12.95 -3.23 21.60
N GLU A 112 -13.60 -2.10 21.45
CA GLU A 112 -14.86 -1.99 20.71
C GLU A 112 -14.69 -2.26 19.21
N MET A 113 -13.47 -2.11 18.68
CA MET A 113 -13.16 -2.43 17.28
C MET A 113 -13.18 -3.94 16.98
N GLY A 114 -13.03 -4.80 18.00
CA GLY A 114 -12.98 -6.25 17.79
C GLY A 114 -11.94 -6.65 16.74
N ASP A 115 -12.37 -7.47 15.76
CA ASP A 115 -11.47 -7.96 14.69
C ASP A 115 -11.03 -6.88 13.71
N ALA A 116 -11.77 -5.77 13.61
CA ALA A 116 -11.42 -4.67 12.68
C ALA A 116 -10.07 -4.02 13.00
N ILE A 117 -9.54 -4.19 14.23
CA ILE A 117 -8.21 -3.68 14.59
C ILE A 117 -7.08 -4.38 13.84
N HIS A 118 -7.28 -5.60 13.36
CA HIS A 118 -6.28 -6.36 12.61
C HIS A 118 -5.99 -5.77 11.23
N ASP A 119 -6.86 -4.89 10.72
CA ASP A 119 -6.64 -4.15 9.47
C ASP A 119 -5.69 -2.96 9.65
N TYR A 120 -5.28 -2.67 10.87
CA TYR A 120 -4.42 -1.54 11.21
C TYR A 120 -3.03 -2.03 11.61
N ASP A 121 -2.02 -1.36 11.08
CA ASP A 121 -0.66 -1.43 11.61
C ASP A 121 -0.58 -0.68 12.94
N SER A 122 0.43 -0.97 13.75
CA SER A 122 0.59 -0.28 15.02
C SER A 122 2.02 0.12 15.29
N LEU A 123 2.20 1.25 15.96
CA LEU A 123 3.48 1.67 16.51
C LEU A 123 3.30 2.20 17.94
N LYS A 124 4.37 2.13 18.73
CA LYS A 124 4.36 2.57 20.12
C LYS A 124 5.21 3.83 20.29
N LEU A 125 4.64 4.84 20.91
CA LEU A 125 5.38 6.02 21.33
C LEU A 125 5.57 6.01 22.85
N PRO A 126 6.78 6.30 23.35
CA PRO A 126 7.01 6.41 24.78
C PRO A 126 6.10 7.45 25.44
N TYR A 127 5.58 7.09 26.60
CA TYR A 127 4.76 7.92 27.47
C TYR A 127 5.39 7.93 28.88
N TYR A 128 4.85 8.70 29.81
CA TYR A 128 5.44 8.84 31.15
C TYR A 128 5.63 7.49 31.87
N HIS A 129 6.68 7.37 32.70
CA HIS A 129 6.92 6.27 33.65
C HIS A 129 6.90 4.83 33.05
N ARG A 130 7.53 4.61 31.90
CA ARG A 130 7.64 3.32 31.20
C ARG A 130 6.35 2.87 30.47
N ASP A 131 5.31 3.70 30.43
CA ASP A 131 4.14 3.47 29.62
C ASP A 131 4.38 3.91 28.16
N TYR A 132 3.46 3.55 27.29
CA TYR A 132 3.47 3.98 25.89
C TYR A 132 2.05 4.17 25.39
N VAL A 133 1.91 5.09 24.47
CA VAL A 133 0.73 5.28 23.65
C VAL A 133 0.86 4.40 22.42
N VAL A 134 -0.20 3.69 22.07
CA VAL A 134 -0.26 2.89 20.84
C VAL A 134 -0.96 3.69 19.76
N ILE A 135 -0.33 3.77 18.59
CA ILE A 135 -0.90 4.41 17.42
C ILE A 135 -1.26 3.32 16.44
N TYR A 136 -2.54 3.23 16.13
CA TYR A 136 -3.03 2.36 15.06
C TYR A 136 -3.24 3.22 13.81
N TYR A 137 -2.75 2.74 12.68
CA TYR A 137 -2.91 3.41 11.39
C TYR A 137 -3.06 2.37 10.27
N LYS A 138 -3.67 2.76 9.18
CA LYS A 138 -3.70 1.93 7.98
C LYS A 138 -3.51 2.78 6.74
N ASN A 139 -3.23 2.10 5.63
CA ASN A 139 -3.05 2.77 4.35
C ASN A 139 -4.27 3.62 4.01
N SER A 140 -4.03 4.79 3.44
CA SER A 140 -5.09 5.69 3.00
C SER A 140 -5.94 5.04 1.91
N ARG A 141 -7.18 5.53 1.76
CA ARG A 141 -8.03 5.10 0.65
C ARG A 141 -7.38 5.38 -0.71
N ILE A 142 -6.66 6.49 -0.83
CA ILE A 142 -5.93 6.85 -2.04
C ILE A 142 -4.88 5.78 -2.39
N TYR A 143 -4.16 5.28 -1.40
CA TYR A 143 -3.23 4.15 -1.58
C TYR A 143 -3.95 2.91 -2.12
N GLY A 144 -5.08 2.53 -1.52
CA GLY A 144 -5.86 1.36 -1.94
C GLY A 144 -6.38 1.51 -3.37
N ASP A 145 -7.03 2.63 -3.67
CA ASP A 145 -7.58 2.92 -5.00
C ASP A 145 -6.47 2.92 -6.08
N PHE A 146 -5.30 3.47 -5.76
CA PHE A 146 -4.17 3.49 -6.69
C PHE A 146 -3.55 2.11 -6.89
N ARG A 147 -3.45 1.31 -5.83
CA ARG A 147 -2.97 -0.06 -5.92
C ARG A 147 -3.87 -0.91 -6.80
N ASP A 148 -5.19 -0.86 -6.57
CA ASP A 148 -6.17 -1.59 -7.38
C ASP A 148 -6.10 -1.19 -8.86
N MET A 149 -5.93 0.10 -9.12
CA MET A 149 -5.77 0.61 -10.50
C MET A 149 -4.51 0.04 -11.16
N ILE A 150 -3.37 0.05 -10.50
CA ILE A 150 -2.12 -0.48 -11.03
C ILE A 150 -2.20 -1.99 -11.24
N ASP A 151 -2.75 -2.74 -10.30
CA ASP A 151 -2.91 -4.19 -10.40
C ASP A 151 -3.80 -4.56 -11.61
N ASN A 152 -4.91 -3.84 -11.81
CA ASN A 152 -5.79 -4.01 -12.97
C ASN A 152 -5.10 -3.67 -14.29
N LEU A 153 -4.31 -2.59 -14.34
CA LEU A 153 -3.54 -2.20 -15.54
C LEU A 153 -2.49 -3.26 -15.90
N LEU A 154 -1.76 -3.76 -14.90
CA LEU A 154 -0.76 -4.80 -15.10
C LEU A 154 -1.40 -6.10 -15.62
N GLU A 155 -2.50 -6.53 -15.01
CA GLU A 155 -3.24 -7.72 -15.44
C GLU A 155 -3.71 -7.59 -16.89
N SER A 156 -4.35 -6.47 -17.24
CA SER A 156 -4.84 -6.21 -18.60
C SER A 156 -3.70 -6.20 -19.61
N PHE A 157 -2.59 -5.54 -19.29
CA PHE A 157 -1.41 -5.48 -20.16
C PHE A 157 -0.82 -6.87 -20.44
N PHE A 158 -0.74 -7.71 -19.40
CA PHE A 158 -0.19 -9.06 -19.57
C PHE A 158 -1.13 -10.00 -20.30
N GLN A 159 -2.43 -9.92 -20.05
CA GLN A 159 -3.43 -10.68 -20.81
C GLN A 159 -3.37 -10.33 -22.30
N GLU A 160 -3.32 -9.05 -22.65
CA GLU A 160 -3.22 -8.60 -24.03
C GLU A 160 -1.92 -9.06 -24.68
N THR A 161 -0.78 -8.98 -24.00
CA THR A 161 0.52 -9.42 -24.49
C THR A 161 0.55 -10.93 -24.74
N VAL A 162 -0.01 -11.73 -23.83
CA VAL A 162 -0.10 -13.19 -23.96
C VAL A 162 -1.01 -13.58 -25.13
N ILE A 163 -2.19 -12.96 -25.26
CA ILE A 163 -3.14 -13.23 -26.36
C ILE A 163 -2.51 -12.87 -27.70
N ASN A 164 -1.86 -11.72 -27.82
CA ASN A 164 -1.22 -11.28 -29.05
C ASN A 164 -0.03 -12.17 -29.45
N SER A 165 0.73 -12.69 -28.50
CA SER A 165 1.82 -13.64 -28.77
C SER A 165 1.30 -15.06 -29.16
N ALA A 166 0.11 -15.44 -28.73
CA ALA A 166 -0.53 -16.71 -29.07
C ALA A 166 -1.25 -16.67 -30.44
N SER A 167 -1.62 -15.50 -30.94
CA SER A 167 -2.45 -15.30 -32.13
C SER A 167 -1.66 -15.04 -33.42
N VAL A 168 -0.46 -15.58 -33.57
CA VAL A 168 0.22 -15.56 -34.88
C VAL A 168 -0.49 -16.57 -35.78
N PRO A 169 -1.17 -16.12 -36.86
CA PRO A 169 -1.87 -17.05 -37.74
C PRO A 169 -0.88 -17.98 -38.42
N VAL A 170 -1.10 -19.27 -38.28
CA VAL A 170 -0.46 -20.28 -39.15
C VAL A 170 -1.09 -20.08 -40.53
N ILE A 171 -0.39 -19.39 -41.42
CA ILE A 171 -0.78 -19.38 -42.83
C ILE A 171 -0.41 -20.75 -43.37
N ILE A 172 -1.44 -21.52 -43.67
CA ILE A 172 -1.38 -22.85 -44.35
C ILE A 172 -1.08 -22.64 -45.82
#